data_2ffde34473dc95db5fecabe8e8436945
#
_entry.id   2ffde34473dc95db5fecabe8e8436945
#
_cell.length_a   1.000
_cell.length_b   1.000
_cell.length_c   1.000
_cell.angle_alpha   90.00
_cell.angle_beta   90.00
_cell.angle_gamma   90.00
#
_symmetry.space_group_name_H-M   'P 1'
#
loop_
_entity.id
_entity.type
_entity.pdbx_description
1 polymer ?
#
loop_
_entity_poly.entity_id
_entity_poly.type
_entity_poly.pdbx_seq_one_letter_code
_entity_poly.pdbx_strand_id
1 'polypeptide(L)'
;LPLGFLYNLSKAQDTTRRQTIEITSSYKPSLRNTVKINLYASPISPDTSRPRLAYNIPPENLFFTYQPVALKPLSLEADTSLKLGDRKQLKVGYGNLSTPYIAGAFSFGDGKHNLGNIYGNYISSRGNIKNQDFAEWNIQGTGSLYSGNNEIYAGAGFAEHEYYQYGYDHSLYDFSKDSIRRSYQDFSAKVGFRNMEKNDLGINYDPHLEVHQFSRESKATESNLIINIPAEKRFSDAVSFKIAARGNFNKYQQKDSGFSVTNNLFELAPEFVYYSDMFVFHGGITPSWNNNNVAILPNIYAEVQLQQNALMVQAGWVGKYISNSFRTLSKENPYMQDPSFMNNTKEIQYYGGIKATVGMHFNFNARASFISYTDMPLFVNDSTLGNTFYLSNESNISDLQIHGDMNFISQDKFTASASLDMNSYTGLRDNKKAWGLYPLKFTGSLRWYAFKELLLKGDLIAFSGAKALVNKTVENMKGGTDLSLGAEFKLNKQFSVWLDFDNVLNSKYERWKNYPVYGFQVIGGILVHF
;
A
#
# COMPACT_ATOMS: atom_id res chain seq x y z
N LEU A 1 22.03 48.65 -0.53
CA LEU A 1 22.62 49.03 0.76
C LEU A 1 22.18 48.08 1.83
N PRO A 2 23.04 47.71 2.85
CA PRO A 2 23.82 46.50 2.75
C PRO A 2 23.45 45.50 3.86
N LEU A 3 23.72 44.24 3.58
CA LEU A 3 23.83 43.18 4.59
C LEU A 3 25.07 43.42 5.50
N GLY A 4 24.87 43.32 6.76
CA GLY A 4 25.91 43.19 7.75
C GLY A 4 25.29 42.87 9.11
N PHE A 5 25.77 41.82 9.73
CA PHE A 5 25.60 41.32 11.10
C PHE A 5 25.23 39.83 11.12
N LEU A 6 25.94 38.90 11.72
CA LEU A 6 26.90 38.92 12.83
C LEU A 6 27.77 37.67 12.78
N TYR A 7 29.05 37.84 12.89
CA TYR A 7 29.97 36.83 13.41
C TYR A 7 30.09 37.04 14.92
N ASN A 8 29.79 36.02 15.68
CA ASN A 8 30.36 35.85 17.01
C ASN A 8 30.70 34.38 17.24
N LEU A 9 31.97 34.10 17.11
CA LEU A 9 32.61 32.87 17.55
C LEU A 9 32.77 32.92 19.07
N SER A 10 32.16 32.01 19.77
CA SER A 10 32.60 31.60 21.08
C SER A 10 33.05 30.13 21.04
N LYS A 11 34.35 29.95 21.15
CA LYS A 11 34.97 28.65 21.35
C LYS A 11 34.65 28.20 22.77
N ALA A 12 33.94 27.12 22.93
CA ALA A 12 33.99 26.28 24.10
C ALA A 12 34.49 24.91 23.67
N GLN A 13 35.66 24.59 24.19
CA GLN A 13 36.31 23.30 24.06
C GLN A 13 35.70 22.39 25.10
N ASP A 14 34.95 21.37 24.67
CA ASP A 14 34.57 20.29 25.56
C ASP A 14 34.88 18.94 24.93
N THR A 15 35.75 18.23 25.63
CA THR A 15 36.21 16.89 25.30
C THR A 15 35.20 15.88 25.80
N THR A 16 34.20 15.55 24.98
CA THR A 16 33.32 14.44 25.25
C THR A 16 33.37 13.40 24.13
N ARG A 17 33.56 12.18 24.54
CA ARG A 17 33.61 10.97 23.73
C ARG A 17 32.49 11.01 22.65
N ARG A 18 32.87 10.96 21.38
CA ARG A 18 31.97 10.72 20.26
C ARG A 18 31.39 9.32 20.40
N GLN A 19 30.19 9.21 20.91
CA GLN A 19 29.33 8.10 20.59
C GLN A 19 28.59 8.48 19.31
N THR A 20 28.93 7.82 18.22
CA THR A 20 28.18 7.92 16.99
C THR A 20 26.86 7.18 17.22
N ILE A 21 25.81 7.92 17.53
CA ILE A 21 24.46 7.38 17.50
C ILE A 21 24.02 7.45 16.04
N GLU A 22 24.04 6.33 15.39
CA GLU A 22 23.44 6.19 14.06
C GLU A 22 21.92 6.34 14.23
N ILE A 23 21.40 7.53 13.91
CA ILE A 23 19.96 7.75 13.89
C ILE A 23 19.47 7.23 12.57
N THR A 24 19.22 5.94 12.51
CA THR A 24 18.31 5.42 11.52
C THR A 24 16.95 5.97 11.88
N SER A 25 16.43 6.88 11.06
CA SER A 25 15.03 7.28 11.14
C SER A 25 14.20 6.00 11.15
N SER A 26 13.69 5.63 12.31
CA SER A 26 12.79 4.49 12.46
C SER A 26 11.39 4.81 11.93
N TYR A 27 11.31 5.73 10.97
CA TYR A 27 10.09 5.95 10.23
C TYR A 27 9.78 4.69 9.43
N LYS A 28 9.01 3.82 9.99
CA LYS A 28 8.27 2.82 9.25
C LYS A 28 7.08 3.58 8.66
N PRO A 29 7.04 3.82 7.35
CA PRO A 29 5.81 4.27 6.73
C PRO A 29 4.78 3.16 6.95
N SER A 30 3.95 3.33 7.97
CA SER A 30 2.99 2.31 8.38
C SER A 30 1.71 2.33 7.57
N LEU A 31 1.66 3.15 6.55
CA LEU A 31 0.45 3.30 5.74
C LEU A 31 0.76 3.04 4.28
N ARG A 32 0.91 1.79 3.94
CA ARG A 32 0.37 1.36 2.66
C ARG A 32 -1.12 1.67 2.68
N ASN A 33 -1.61 2.21 1.58
CA ASN A 33 -3.02 2.49 1.34
C ASN A 33 -3.90 1.58 2.16
N THR A 34 -4.47 2.12 3.23
CA THR A 34 -5.36 1.36 4.10
C THR A 34 -6.63 1.08 3.32
N VAL A 35 -6.60 0.02 2.56
CA VAL A 35 -7.82 -0.66 2.24
C VAL A 35 -8.30 -1.19 3.59
N LYS A 36 -9.48 -0.85 3.92
CA LYS A 36 -10.26 -1.10 5.11
C LYS A 36 -9.84 -2.37 5.86
N ILE A 37 -9.46 -2.14 7.09
CA ILE A 37 -9.43 -3.01 8.26
C ILE A 37 -8.71 -4.33 8.13
N ASN A 38 -7.59 -4.33 8.76
CA ASN A 38 -6.92 -5.54 9.17
C ASN A 38 -7.46 -5.97 10.52
N LEU A 39 -8.03 -7.15 10.57
CA LEU A 39 -8.31 -7.82 11.83
C LEU A 39 -6.98 -8.32 12.39
N TYR A 40 -6.44 -7.59 13.34
CA TYR A 40 -5.18 -7.98 13.98
C TYR A 40 -5.44 -8.97 15.09
N ALA A 41 -4.69 -10.05 15.08
CA ALA A 41 -4.45 -10.79 16.30
C ALA A 41 -3.60 -9.91 17.24
N SER A 42 -3.90 -9.97 18.53
CA SER A 42 -3.17 -9.24 19.56
C SER A 42 -1.67 -9.45 19.48
N PRO A 43 -0.82 -8.42 19.39
CA PRO A 43 0.62 -8.61 19.48
C PRO A 43 0.97 -9.17 20.87
N ILE A 44 1.83 -10.18 20.91
CA ILE A 44 2.38 -10.72 22.16
C ILE A 44 3.37 -9.70 22.71
N SER A 45 3.45 -9.59 24.03
CA SER A 45 4.48 -8.81 24.72
C SER A 45 5.87 -9.19 24.17
N PRO A 46 6.71 -8.21 23.81
CA PRO A 46 8.03 -8.52 23.29
C PRO A 46 8.82 -9.32 24.32
N ASP A 47 9.37 -10.44 23.89
CA ASP A 47 10.35 -11.18 24.64
C ASP A 47 11.63 -10.32 24.71
N THR A 48 11.88 -9.73 25.88
CA THR A 48 13.05 -8.85 26.12
C THR A 48 14.36 -9.63 26.22
N SER A 49 14.34 -10.97 26.15
CA SER A 49 15.51 -11.84 26.28
C SER A 49 16.25 -12.10 24.98
N ARG A 50 15.74 -11.62 23.82
CA ARG A 50 16.35 -11.85 22.51
C ARG A 50 17.17 -10.65 22.05
N PRO A 51 18.36 -10.85 21.44
CA PRO A 51 19.11 -9.76 20.85
C PRO A 51 18.25 -9.06 19.79
N ARG A 52 18.17 -7.74 19.85
CA ARG A 52 17.47 -6.92 18.88
C ARG A 52 18.14 -7.11 17.53
N LEU A 53 17.44 -7.72 16.58
CA LEU A 53 17.85 -7.69 15.19
C LEU A 53 17.70 -6.24 14.71
N ALA A 54 18.81 -5.57 14.47
CA ALA A 54 18.81 -4.26 13.84
C ALA A 54 18.53 -4.48 12.35
N TYR A 55 17.29 -4.27 11.93
CA TYR A 55 16.95 -4.17 10.51
C TYR A 55 17.44 -2.82 10.01
N ASN A 56 18.50 -2.85 9.22
CA ASN A 56 18.89 -1.72 8.40
C ASN A 56 17.96 -1.72 7.18
N ILE A 57 16.78 -1.12 7.32
CA ILE A 57 15.89 -0.90 6.16
C ILE A 57 16.50 0.28 5.41
N PRO A 58 16.99 0.08 4.16
CA PRO A 58 17.42 1.21 3.35
C PRO A 58 16.28 2.22 3.31
N PRO A 59 16.54 3.52 3.36
CA PRO A 59 15.51 4.53 3.13
C PRO A 59 15.03 4.37 1.68
N GLU A 60 14.08 3.47 1.46
CA GLU A 60 13.41 3.41 0.18
C GLU A 60 12.61 4.69 0.03
N ASN A 61 12.77 5.33 -1.13
CA ASN A 61 11.87 6.38 -1.57
C ASN A 61 10.51 5.75 -1.84
N LEU A 62 9.79 5.46 -0.77
CA LEU A 62 8.41 5.04 -0.85
C LEU A 62 7.57 6.26 -1.19
N PHE A 63 7.65 6.68 -2.45
CA PHE A 63 6.64 7.53 -3.02
C PHE A 63 5.39 6.71 -3.15
N PHE A 64 4.50 6.90 -2.19
CA PHE A 64 3.15 6.38 -2.34
C PHE A 64 2.50 7.15 -3.46
N THR A 65 2.50 6.56 -4.64
CA THR A 65 1.57 7.00 -5.66
C THR A 65 0.20 6.77 -5.12
N TYR A 66 -0.53 7.85 -4.90
CA TYR A 66 -1.94 7.77 -4.65
C TYR A 66 -2.62 7.24 -5.92
N GLN A 67 -2.72 5.94 -6.04
CA GLN A 67 -3.80 5.33 -6.78
C GLN A 67 -4.97 5.26 -5.81
N PRO A 68 -6.14 5.81 -6.16
CA PRO A 68 -7.31 5.59 -5.35
C PRO A 68 -7.53 4.09 -5.24
N VAL A 69 -7.15 3.55 -4.10
CA VAL A 69 -7.41 2.14 -3.82
C VAL A 69 -8.91 1.98 -3.90
N ALA A 70 -9.36 1.02 -4.68
CA ALA A 70 -10.74 0.64 -4.71
C ALA A 70 -11.20 0.49 -3.27
N LEU A 71 -12.16 1.30 -2.84
CA LEU A 71 -12.93 0.98 -1.65
C LEU A 71 -13.69 -0.27 -2.03
N LYS A 72 -13.10 -1.40 -1.78
CA LYS A 72 -13.78 -2.68 -1.93
C LYS A 72 -15.05 -2.60 -1.10
N PRO A 73 -16.17 -3.14 -1.59
CA PRO A 73 -17.27 -3.42 -0.70
C PRO A 73 -16.68 -4.25 0.43
N LEU A 74 -16.83 -3.81 1.66
CA LEU A 74 -16.19 -4.30 2.88
C LEU A 74 -15.58 -5.69 2.75
N SER A 75 -14.37 -5.78 2.31
CA SER A 75 -13.55 -6.95 2.51
C SER A 75 -12.61 -6.61 3.65
N LEU A 76 -12.71 -7.35 4.72
CA LEU A 76 -11.72 -7.35 5.78
C LEU A 76 -10.42 -7.85 5.16
N GLU A 77 -9.53 -6.93 4.76
CA GLU A 77 -8.19 -7.37 4.38
C GLU A 77 -7.51 -7.94 5.62
N ALA A 78 -7.13 -9.18 5.50
CA ALA A 78 -6.36 -9.82 6.53
C ALA A 78 -4.98 -9.14 6.64
N ASP A 79 -4.52 -8.95 7.86
CA ASP A 79 -3.16 -8.48 8.11
C ASP A 79 -2.16 -9.52 7.62
N THR A 80 -1.54 -9.24 6.49
CA THR A 80 -0.47 -10.07 5.94
C THR A 80 0.90 -9.72 6.53
N SER A 81 0.99 -8.67 7.35
CA SER A 81 2.22 -8.29 8.05
C SER A 81 2.43 -9.12 9.33
N LEU A 82 2.18 -10.42 9.28
CA LEU A 82 2.46 -11.31 10.40
C LEU A 82 3.92 -11.17 10.79
N LYS A 83 4.16 -10.56 11.95
CA LYS A 83 5.49 -10.58 12.56
C LYS A 83 5.87 -12.03 12.79
N LEU A 84 6.97 -12.42 12.20
CA LEU A 84 7.60 -13.71 12.34
C LEU A 84 7.80 -14.04 13.83
N GLY A 85 7.12 -15.02 14.31
CA GLY A 85 7.21 -15.53 15.68
C GLY A 85 6.48 -16.86 15.77
N ASP A 86 6.74 -17.65 16.80
CA ASP A 86 6.15 -18.99 17.05
C ASP A 86 4.62 -18.90 17.29
N ARG A 87 3.90 -18.29 16.38
CA ARG A 87 2.48 -18.04 16.52
C ARG A 87 1.70 -18.92 15.58
N LYS A 88 0.91 -19.73 16.18
CA LYS A 88 -0.13 -20.50 15.50
C LYS A 88 -1.46 -19.96 15.98
N GLN A 89 -2.27 -19.48 15.08
CA GLN A 89 -3.57 -18.92 15.45
C GLN A 89 -4.63 -19.26 14.43
N LEU A 90 -5.84 -19.38 14.93
CA LEU A 90 -7.04 -19.57 14.13
C LEU A 90 -8.12 -18.60 14.62
N LYS A 91 -8.60 -17.74 13.74
CA LYS A 91 -9.68 -16.79 13.97
C LYS A 91 -10.91 -17.22 13.19
N VAL A 92 -12.01 -17.46 13.88
CA VAL A 92 -13.28 -17.84 13.26
C VAL A 92 -14.39 -16.91 13.74
N GLY A 93 -15.34 -16.62 12.88
CA GLY A 93 -16.44 -15.74 13.22
C GLY A 93 -17.60 -15.83 12.25
N TYR A 94 -18.70 -15.22 12.66
CA TYR A 94 -19.89 -15.08 11.84
C TYR A 94 -20.54 -13.71 12.08
N GLY A 95 -21.06 -13.13 11.03
CA GLY A 95 -21.66 -11.81 11.08
C GLY A 95 -23.06 -11.75 10.50
N ASN A 96 -23.66 -10.57 10.63
CA ASN A 96 -24.88 -10.25 9.89
C ASN A 96 -24.60 -10.35 8.37
N LEU A 97 -25.61 -10.19 7.52
CA LEU A 97 -25.49 -10.36 6.07
C LEU A 97 -24.92 -11.74 5.66
N SER A 98 -25.14 -12.77 6.49
CA SER A 98 -24.61 -14.14 6.27
C SER A 98 -23.10 -14.13 6.01
N THR A 99 -22.33 -13.49 6.90
CA THR A 99 -20.89 -13.29 6.74
C THR A 99 -20.08 -14.28 7.56
N PRO A 100 -19.75 -15.48 7.04
CA PRO A 100 -18.74 -16.34 7.63
C PRO A 100 -17.34 -15.75 7.46
N TYR A 101 -16.53 -15.89 8.49
CA TYR A 101 -15.14 -15.47 8.51
C TYR A 101 -14.25 -16.54 9.12
N ILE A 102 -13.15 -16.86 8.44
CA ILE A 102 -12.10 -17.73 8.96
C ILE A 102 -10.74 -17.19 8.52
N ALA A 103 -9.79 -17.12 9.42
CA ALA A 103 -8.40 -16.80 9.13
C ALA A 103 -7.47 -17.65 9.99
N GLY A 104 -6.41 -18.14 9.40
CA GLY A 104 -5.40 -18.95 10.08
C GLY A 104 -4.00 -18.48 9.75
N ALA A 105 -3.12 -18.53 10.74
CA ALA A 105 -1.70 -18.25 10.58
C ALA A 105 -0.89 -19.28 11.36
N PHE A 106 0.09 -19.87 10.70
CA PHE A 106 0.94 -20.91 11.26
C PHE A 106 2.40 -20.60 10.92
N SER A 107 3.22 -20.41 11.95
CA SER A 107 4.66 -20.24 11.81
C SER A 107 5.39 -21.46 12.35
N PHE A 108 6.48 -21.82 11.71
CA PHE A 108 7.32 -22.96 12.07
C PHE A 108 8.78 -22.66 11.73
N GLY A 109 9.69 -23.40 12.33
CA GLY A 109 11.13 -23.21 12.20
C GLY A 109 11.74 -22.66 13.48
N ASP A 110 13.08 -22.55 13.50
CA ASP A 110 13.83 -22.10 14.66
C ASP A 110 14.15 -20.59 14.65
N GLY A 111 13.80 -19.90 13.54
CA GLY A 111 14.07 -18.49 13.32
C GLY A 111 15.56 -18.12 13.23
N LYS A 112 16.44 -19.13 13.25
CA LYS A 112 17.90 -18.98 13.14
C LYS A 112 18.46 -19.60 11.87
N HIS A 113 18.01 -20.81 11.53
CA HIS A 113 18.41 -21.52 10.33
C HIS A 113 17.30 -21.54 9.29
N ASN A 114 16.07 -21.64 9.73
CA ASN A 114 14.91 -21.63 8.87
C ASN A 114 13.70 -21.01 9.55
N LEU A 115 12.78 -20.50 8.73
CA LEU A 115 11.52 -19.95 9.16
C LEU A 115 10.50 -20.18 8.05
N GLY A 116 9.33 -20.66 8.40
CA GLY A 116 8.24 -20.84 7.47
C GLY A 116 6.94 -20.29 8.05
N ASN A 117 6.10 -19.71 7.19
CA ASN A 117 4.79 -19.21 7.56
C ASN A 117 3.77 -19.65 6.54
N ILE A 118 2.60 -20.04 7.00
CA ILE A 118 1.42 -20.26 6.18
C ILE A 118 0.33 -19.37 6.74
N TYR A 119 -0.29 -18.61 5.88
CA TYR A 119 -1.42 -17.77 6.19
C TYR A 119 -2.55 -18.06 5.21
N GLY A 120 -3.79 -18.03 5.69
CA GLY A 120 -4.96 -18.07 4.82
C GLY A 120 -6.15 -17.43 5.49
N ASN A 121 -7.05 -16.88 4.67
CA ASN A 121 -8.33 -16.38 5.14
C ASN A 121 -9.42 -16.58 4.10
N TYR A 122 -10.64 -16.61 4.59
CA TYR A 122 -11.88 -16.61 3.82
C TYR A 122 -12.88 -15.66 4.45
N ILE A 123 -13.55 -14.89 3.62
CA ILE A 123 -14.71 -14.09 3.99
C ILE A 123 -15.69 -14.04 2.81
N SER A 124 -16.98 -14.09 3.11
CA SER A 124 -18.02 -13.77 2.13
C SER A 124 -19.15 -13.02 2.80
N SER A 125 -19.94 -12.28 2.04
CA SER A 125 -21.10 -11.58 2.57
C SER A 125 -22.17 -11.43 1.48
N ARG A 126 -23.42 -11.34 1.93
CA ARG A 126 -24.57 -11.02 1.08
C ARG A 126 -24.99 -9.59 1.39
N GLY A 127 -25.06 -8.74 0.36
CA GLY A 127 -25.52 -7.38 0.55
C GLY A 127 -27.04 -7.27 0.75
N ASN A 128 -27.47 -6.06 1.04
CA ASN A 128 -28.91 -5.71 1.12
C ASN A 128 -29.52 -5.41 -0.25
N ILE A 129 -28.68 -5.21 -1.27
CA ILE A 129 -29.10 -5.01 -2.67
C ILE A 129 -29.01 -6.35 -3.38
N LYS A 130 -29.95 -6.63 -4.26
CA LYS A 130 -29.92 -7.85 -5.06
C LYS A 130 -28.57 -7.98 -5.79
N ASN A 131 -27.96 -9.15 -5.70
CA ASN A 131 -26.64 -9.44 -6.29
C ASN A 131 -25.47 -8.62 -5.73
N GLN A 132 -25.61 -7.97 -4.59
CA GLN A 132 -24.51 -7.30 -3.87
C GLN A 132 -23.76 -8.32 -3.00
N ASP A 133 -23.33 -9.42 -3.59
CA ASP A 133 -22.59 -10.44 -2.88
C ASP A 133 -21.08 -10.29 -3.18
N PHE A 134 -20.25 -10.80 -2.29
CA PHE A 134 -18.85 -11.04 -2.56
C PHE A 134 -18.35 -12.27 -1.83
N ALA A 135 -17.25 -12.85 -2.32
CA ALA A 135 -16.47 -13.84 -1.62
C ALA A 135 -14.98 -13.61 -1.92
N GLU A 136 -14.17 -13.70 -0.90
CA GLU A 136 -12.72 -13.58 -1.02
C GLU A 136 -12.05 -14.66 -0.18
N TRP A 137 -11.05 -15.29 -0.76
CA TRP A 137 -10.18 -16.17 -0.02
C TRP A 137 -8.74 -16.07 -0.54
N ASN A 138 -7.81 -16.28 0.34
CA ASN A 138 -6.42 -16.39 -0.03
C ASN A 138 -5.70 -17.43 0.83
N ILE A 139 -4.62 -17.97 0.29
CA ILE A 139 -3.64 -18.75 1.01
C ILE A 139 -2.25 -18.33 0.54
N GLN A 140 -1.35 -18.14 1.48
CA GLN A 140 0.02 -17.73 1.21
C GLN A 140 0.98 -18.53 2.10
N GLY A 141 2.05 -19.01 1.50
CA GLY A 141 3.19 -19.59 2.22
C GLY A 141 4.44 -18.77 1.97
N THR A 142 5.24 -18.57 3.01
CA THR A 142 6.56 -17.94 2.92
C THR A 142 7.58 -18.76 3.68
N GLY A 143 8.82 -18.75 3.22
CA GLY A 143 9.92 -19.45 3.87
C GLY A 143 11.23 -18.71 3.72
N SER A 144 12.07 -18.79 4.75
CA SER A 144 13.41 -18.24 4.78
C SER A 144 14.40 -19.29 5.26
N LEU A 145 15.54 -19.33 4.58
CA LEU A 145 16.70 -20.14 4.95
C LEU A 145 17.88 -19.20 5.23
N TYR A 146 18.45 -19.31 6.42
CA TYR A 146 19.55 -18.47 6.86
C TYR A 146 20.85 -19.28 6.77
N SER A 147 21.87 -18.73 6.08
CA SER A 147 23.18 -19.37 5.95
C SER A 147 24.27 -18.30 6.08
N GLY A 148 25.00 -18.34 7.21
CA GLY A 148 25.93 -17.27 7.57
C GLY A 148 25.22 -15.92 7.60
N ASN A 149 25.73 -14.94 6.87
CA ASN A 149 25.18 -13.58 6.81
C ASN A 149 24.15 -13.40 5.68
N ASN A 150 23.64 -14.48 5.11
CA ASN A 150 22.73 -14.44 3.99
C ASN A 150 21.39 -15.11 4.31
N GLU A 151 20.35 -14.60 3.68
CA GLU A 151 19.01 -15.19 3.69
C GLU A 151 18.55 -15.48 2.26
N ILE A 152 18.09 -16.69 2.03
CA ILE A 152 17.32 -17.06 0.85
C ILE A 152 15.87 -17.12 1.29
N TYR A 153 15.01 -16.38 0.64
CA TYR A 153 13.59 -16.39 0.97
C TYR A 153 12.74 -16.69 -0.26
N ALA A 154 11.64 -17.36 -0.04
CA ALA A 154 10.66 -17.67 -1.07
C ALA A 154 9.25 -17.56 -0.53
N GLY A 155 8.30 -17.32 -1.41
CA GLY A 155 6.89 -17.31 -1.09
C GLY A 155 6.06 -17.77 -2.29
N ALA A 156 4.90 -18.34 -2.00
CA ALA A 156 3.89 -18.61 -3.00
C ALA A 156 2.50 -18.33 -2.41
N GLY A 157 1.59 -17.85 -3.24
CA GLY A 157 0.25 -17.51 -2.81
C GLY A 157 -0.77 -17.72 -3.91
N PHE A 158 -2.00 -17.94 -3.48
CA PHE A 158 -3.18 -17.95 -4.34
C PHE A 158 -4.27 -17.13 -3.67
N ALA A 159 -4.92 -16.27 -4.45
CA ALA A 159 -6.06 -15.47 -4.01
C ALA A 159 -7.17 -15.54 -5.05
N GLU A 160 -8.41 -15.57 -4.59
CA GLU A 160 -9.60 -15.46 -5.42
C GLU A 160 -10.54 -14.42 -4.82
N HIS A 161 -11.06 -13.55 -5.70
CA HIS A 161 -12.01 -12.51 -5.37
C HIS A 161 -13.22 -12.62 -6.30
N GLU A 162 -14.39 -12.82 -5.74
CA GLU A 162 -15.63 -12.91 -6.47
C GLU A 162 -16.52 -11.70 -6.17
N TYR A 163 -16.97 -11.03 -7.23
CA TYR A 163 -17.86 -9.88 -7.18
C TYR A 163 -18.98 -10.04 -8.22
N TYR A 164 -20.00 -9.20 -8.10
CA TYR A 164 -21.11 -9.17 -9.04
C TYR A 164 -21.34 -7.74 -9.53
N GLN A 165 -21.66 -7.59 -10.80
CA GLN A 165 -21.94 -6.29 -11.42
C GLN A 165 -23.36 -5.82 -11.10
N TYR A 166 -23.65 -5.56 -9.81
CA TYR A 166 -24.98 -5.19 -9.30
C TYR A 166 -25.36 -3.71 -9.52
N GLY A 167 -24.46 -2.90 -10.11
CA GLY A 167 -24.67 -1.45 -10.29
C GLY A 167 -25.59 -1.07 -11.44
N TYR A 168 -26.61 -1.86 -11.74
CA TYR A 168 -27.63 -1.57 -12.76
C TYR A 168 -28.96 -1.15 -12.11
N ASP A 169 -29.90 -0.63 -12.91
CA ASP A 169 -31.25 -0.30 -12.43
C ASP A 169 -32.07 -1.58 -12.25
N HIS A 170 -32.26 -1.99 -11.00
CA HIS A 170 -33.04 -3.19 -10.63
C HIS A 170 -34.52 -3.10 -10.89
N SER A 171 -35.07 -1.91 -11.22
CA SER A 171 -36.48 -1.74 -11.61
C SER A 171 -36.69 -2.05 -13.09
N LEU A 172 -35.65 -1.90 -13.91
CA LEU A 172 -35.68 -2.10 -15.36
C LEU A 172 -35.10 -3.44 -15.79
N TYR A 173 -34.10 -3.94 -15.05
CA TYR A 173 -33.34 -5.13 -15.44
C TYR A 173 -33.32 -6.17 -14.34
N ASP A 174 -33.38 -7.41 -14.72
CA ASP A 174 -33.19 -8.56 -13.85
C ASP A 174 -32.21 -9.54 -14.49
N PHE A 175 -30.95 -9.48 -14.01
CA PHE A 175 -29.89 -10.36 -14.50
C PHE A 175 -29.74 -11.59 -13.59
N SER A 176 -29.50 -12.74 -14.21
CA SER A 176 -29.06 -13.92 -13.45
C SER A 176 -27.70 -13.66 -12.80
N LYS A 177 -27.50 -14.23 -11.63
CA LYS A 177 -26.27 -14.04 -10.85
C LYS A 177 -25.03 -14.43 -11.65
N ASP A 178 -25.10 -15.53 -12.42
CA ASP A 178 -24.01 -16.03 -13.23
C ASP A 178 -23.61 -15.08 -14.38
N SER A 179 -24.57 -14.35 -14.95
CA SER A 179 -24.31 -13.44 -16.08
C SER A 179 -23.52 -12.19 -15.68
N ILE A 180 -23.62 -11.78 -14.41
CA ILE A 180 -22.99 -10.57 -13.87
C ILE A 180 -21.85 -10.88 -12.90
N ARG A 181 -21.51 -12.14 -12.73
CA ARG A 181 -20.39 -12.60 -11.91
C ARG A 181 -19.06 -12.15 -12.47
N ARG A 182 -18.13 -11.79 -11.57
CA ARG A 182 -16.71 -11.52 -11.84
C ARG A 182 -15.88 -12.24 -10.80
N SER A 183 -15.12 -13.25 -11.24
CA SER A 183 -14.18 -13.98 -10.41
C SER A 183 -12.76 -13.74 -10.90
N TYR A 184 -11.92 -13.23 -10.03
CA TYR A 184 -10.52 -12.93 -10.26
C TYR A 184 -9.65 -13.88 -9.44
N GLN A 185 -8.70 -14.52 -10.11
CA GLN A 185 -7.75 -15.44 -9.49
C GLN A 185 -6.33 -14.92 -9.70
N ASP A 186 -5.53 -14.87 -8.63
CA ASP A 186 -4.14 -14.41 -8.64
C ASP A 186 -3.26 -15.50 -8.02
N PHE A 187 -2.48 -16.21 -8.83
CA PHE A 187 -1.41 -17.06 -8.36
C PHE A 187 -0.10 -16.25 -8.39
N SER A 188 0.64 -16.26 -7.28
CA SER A 188 1.91 -15.56 -7.15
C SER A 188 3.00 -16.46 -6.61
N ALA A 189 4.24 -16.21 -7.05
CA ALA A 189 5.43 -16.81 -6.46
C ALA A 189 6.56 -15.79 -6.46
N LYS A 190 7.34 -15.79 -5.38
CA LYS A 190 8.48 -14.90 -5.17
C LYS A 190 9.68 -15.70 -4.66
N VAL A 191 10.86 -15.34 -5.14
CA VAL A 191 12.14 -15.83 -4.61
C VAL A 191 13.13 -14.70 -4.55
N GLY A 192 13.90 -14.63 -3.49
CA GLY A 192 14.91 -13.61 -3.31
C GLY A 192 16.07 -14.11 -2.46
N PHE A 193 17.12 -13.33 -2.52
CA PHE A 193 18.37 -13.57 -1.80
C PHE A 193 18.91 -12.25 -1.29
N ARG A 194 19.19 -12.15 0.01
CA ARG A 194 19.73 -10.92 0.59
C ARG A 194 20.83 -11.20 1.61
N ASN A 195 21.73 -10.24 1.76
CA ASN A 195 22.63 -10.25 2.89
C ASN A 195 21.94 -9.59 4.10
N MET A 196 22.12 -10.17 5.27
CA MET A 196 21.59 -9.67 6.54
C MET A 196 22.55 -8.72 7.24
N GLU A 197 23.85 -8.89 6.98
CA GLU A 197 24.92 -8.06 7.48
C GLU A 197 25.81 -7.62 6.32
N LYS A 198 26.58 -6.56 6.53
CA LYS A 198 27.55 -6.09 5.53
C LYS A 198 28.56 -7.19 5.24
N ASN A 199 28.73 -7.50 3.97
CA ASN A 199 29.79 -8.41 3.53
C ASN A 199 31.16 -7.73 3.52
N ASP A 200 32.23 -8.47 3.33
CA ASP A 200 33.62 -7.96 3.29
C ASP A 200 33.85 -6.89 2.22
N LEU A 201 33.02 -6.86 1.19
CA LEU A 201 33.05 -5.85 0.12
C LEU A 201 32.23 -4.59 0.47
N GLY A 202 31.52 -4.58 1.61
CA GLY A 202 30.63 -3.49 2.01
C GLY A 202 29.43 -3.29 1.10
N ILE A 203 28.97 -4.36 0.42
CA ILE A 203 27.82 -4.32 -0.49
C ILE A 203 26.59 -4.91 0.21
N ASN A 204 25.49 -4.17 0.21
CA ASN A 204 24.17 -4.65 0.56
C ASN A 204 23.39 -4.95 -0.72
N TYR A 205 22.63 -6.05 -0.74
CA TYR A 205 21.83 -6.45 -1.87
C TYR A 205 20.59 -7.23 -1.43
N ASP A 206 19.53 -7.14 -2.25
CA ASP A 206 18.27 -7.90 -2.08
C ASP A 206 17.62 -8.19 -3.45
N PRO A 207 18.31 -8.93 -4.35
CA PRO A 207 17.71 -9.32 -5.61
C PRO A 207 16.56 -10.28 -5.41
N HIS A 208 15.45 -10.03 -6.10
CA HIS A 208 14.31 -10.92 -6.10
C HIS A 208 13.55 -10.91 -7.43
N LEU A 209 12.90 -12.03 -7.64
CA LEU A 209 11.98 -12.27 -8.74
C LEU A 209 10.59 -12.55 -8.17
N GLU A 210 9.57 -12.03 -8.83
CA GLU A 210 8.18 -12.28 -8.49
C GLU A 210 7.40 -12.56 -9.79
N VAL A 211 6.57 -13.58 -9.77
CA VAL A 211 5.71 -13.93 -10.89
C VAL A 211 4.26 -13.93 -10.44
N HIS A 212 3.37 -13.45 -11.31
CA HIS A 212 1.94 -13.54 -11.14
C HIS A 212 1.31 -14.16 -12.37
N GLN A 213 0.36 -15.04 -12.13
CA GLN A 213 -0.59 -15.51 -13.13
C GLN A 213 -1.97 -15.09 -12.66
N PHE A 214 -2.47 -14.03 -13.27
CA PHE A 214 -3.77 -13.46 -12.95
C PHE A 214 -4.80 -13.84 -14.01
N SER A 215 -6.02 -14.12 -13.60
CA SER A 215 -7.08 -14.48 -14.55
C SER A 215 -8.45 -13.99 -14.07
N ARG A 216 -9.31 -13.71 -15.04
CA ARG A 216 -10.73 -13.49 -14.83
C ARG A 216 -11.51 -14.61 -15.52
N GLU A 217 -12.16 -15.48 -14.73
CA GLU A 217 -13.04 -16.55 -15.23
C GLU A 217 -12.43 -17.39 -16.36
N SER A 218 -11.10 -17.50 -16.41
CA SER A 218 -10.37 -18.12 -17.51
C SER A 218 -10.61 -17.52 -18.90
N LYS A 219 -11.33 -16.40 -19.01
CA LYS A 219 -11.59 -15.67 -20.26
C LYS A 219 -10.52 -14.64 -20.58
N ALA A 220 -10.00 -13.99 -19.55
CA ALA A 220 -8.89 -13.05 -19.63
C ALA A 220 -7.78 -13.50 -18.70
N THR A 221 -6.55 -13.47 -19.17
CA THR A 221 -5.38 -13.90 -18.39
C THR A 221 -4.25 -12.90 -18.54
N GLU A 222 -3.49 -12.72 -17.46
CA GLU A 222 -2.27 -11.92 -17.46
C GLU A 222 -1.14 -12.71 -16.81
N SER A 223 -0.01 -12.78 -17.48
CA SER A 223 1.26 -13.26 -16.92
C SER A 223 2.14 -12.05 -16.65
N ASN A 224 2.62 -11.92 -15.42
CA ASN A 224 3.47 -10.82 -15.01
C ASN A 224 4.75 -11.35 -14.37
N LEU A 225 5.90 -10.85 -14.84
CA LEU A 225 7.21 -11.08 -14.25
C LEU A 225 7.78 -9.77 -13.72
N ILE A 226 8.08 -9.74 -12.43
CA ILE A 226 8.70 -8.60 -11.75
C ILE A 226 10.12 -9.01 -11.33
N ILE A 227 11.09 -8.18 -11.70
CA ILE A 227 12.51 -8.32 -11.34
C ILE A 227 12.91 -7.09 -10.56
N ASN A 228 13.56 -7.27 -9.42
CA ASN A 228 14.17 -6.17 -8.68
C ASN A 228 15.54 -6.60 -8.16
N ILE A 229 16.58 -5.87 -8.56
CA ILE A 229 17.98 -6.14 -8.22
C ILE A 229 18.59 -4.87 -7.63
N PRO A 230 18.29 -4.54 -6.37
CA PRO A 230 18.93 -3.43 -5.67
C PRO A 230 20.31 -3.83 -5.16
N ALA A 231 21.25 -2.90 -5.23
CA ALA A 231 22.55 -3.02 -4.59
C ALA A 231 23.00 -1.65 -4.07
N GLU A 232 23.62 -1.64 -2.91
CA GLU A 232 24.22 -0.46 -2.31
C GLU A 232 25.65 -0.77 -1.87
N LYS A 233 26.58 0.12 -2.22
CA LYS A 233 27.94 0.10 -1.72
C LYS A 233 28.23 1.37 -0.94
N ARG A 234 28.57 1.23 0.33
CA ARG A 234 29.01 2.33 1.17
C ARG A 234 30.54 2.45 1.09
N PHE A 235 31.03 3.55 0.56
CA PHE A 235 32.47 3.81 0.40
C PHE A 235 33.08 4.43 1.65
N SER A 236 32.30 5.24 2.37
CA SER A 236 32.69 5.85 3.64
C SER A 236 31.44 6.14 4.46
N ASP A 237 31.60 6.69 5.66
CA ASP A 237 30.45 7.13 6.46
C ASP A 237 29.67 8.27 5.80
N ALA A 238 30.31 9.02 4.90
CA ALA A 238 29.71 10.14 4.20
C ALA A 238 29.16 9.78 2.80
N VAL A 239 29.54 8.65 2.22
CA VAL A 239 29.26 8.40 0.80
C VAL A 239 28.80 6.96 0.55
N SER A 240 27.67 6.81 -0.09
CA SER A 240 27.23 5.55 -0.68
C SER A 240 26.80 5.72 -2.14
N PHE A 241 26.85 4.61 -2.87
CA PHE A 241 26.31 4.49 -4.21
C PHE A 241 25.28 3.37 -4.23
N LYS A 242 24.10 3.67 -4.75
CA LYS A 242 23.02 2.72 -4.94
C LYS A 242 22.76 2.52 -6.41
N ILE A 243 22.40 1.31 -6.77
CA ILE A 243 21.92 0.99 -8.10
C ILE A 243 20.80 -0.04 -7.97
N ALA A 244 19.73 0.14 -8.74
CA ALA A 244 18.68 -0.86 -8.84
C ALA A 244 18.33 -1.11 -10.30
N ALA A 245 18.28 -2.38 -10.70
CA ALA A 245 17.68 -2.78 -11.96
C ALA A 245 16.28 -3.33 -11.66
N ARG A 246 15.25 -2.76 -12.27
CA ARG A 246 13.85 -3.11 -12.09
C ARG A 246 13.24 -3.49 -13.42
N GLY A 247 12.51 -4.59 -13.45
CA GLY A 247 11.75 -5.02 -14.62
C GLY A 247 10.33 -5.38 -14.23
N ASN A 248 9.37 -4.99 -15.03
CA ASN A 248 7.97 -5.38 -14.91
C ASN A 248 7.43 -5.72 -16.30
N PHE A 249 7.28 -7.00 -16.58
CA PHE A 249 6.93 -7.53 -17.88
C PHE A 249 5.56 -8.17 -17.82
N ASN A 250 4.59 -7.53 -18.48
CA ASN A 250 3.19 -7.94 -18.48
C ASN A 250 2.77 -8.42 -19.87
N LYS A 251 2.07 -9.54 -19.91
CA LYS A 251 1.37 -10.02 -21.09
C LYS A 251 -0.06 -10.36 -20.75
N TYR A 252 -0.98 -9.56 -21.24
CA TYR A 252 -2.42 -9.78 -21.15
C TYR A 252 -2.94 -10.45 -22.41
N GLN A 253 -3.89 -11.36 -22.24
CA GLN A 253 -4.55 -12.06 -23.33
C GLN A 253 -6.03 -12.25 -23.03
N GLN A 254 -6.88 -11.96 -24.01
CA GLN A 254 -8.30 -12.24 -23.98
C GLN A 254 -8.60 -13.42 -24.92
N LYS A 255 -9.06 -14.53 -24.36
CA LYS A 255 -9.19 -15.79 -25.11
C LYS A 255 -10.27 -15.72 -26.20
N ASP A 256 -11.40 -15.11 -25.89
CA ASP A 256 -12.57 -15.12 -26.79
C ASP A 256 -12.33 -14.27 -28.06
N SER A 257 -11.59 -13.18 -27.95
CA SER A 257 -11.29 -12.27 -29.09
C SER A 257 -9.92 -12.51 -29.71
N GLY A 258 -9.05 -13.27 -29.05
CA GLY A 258 -7.63 -13.39 -29.44
C GLY A 258 -6.82 -12.12 -29.19
N PHE A 259 -7.41 -11.10 -28.58
CA PHE A 259 -6.73 -9.84 -28.29
C PHE A 259 -5.61 -10.03 -27.26
N SER A 260 -4.47 -9.40 -27.50
CA SER A 260 -3.31 -9.49 -26.62
C SER A 260 -2.60 -8.15 -26.54
N VAL A 261 -2.20 -7.77 -25.33
CA VAL A 261 -1.41 -6.55 -25.04
C VAL A 261 -0.19 -6.93 -24.20
N THR A 262 0.96 -6.40 -24.56
CA THR A 262 2.16 -6.40 -23.72
C THR A 262 2.38 -5.02 -23.15
N ASN A 263 2.74 -4.93 -21.87
CA ASN A 263 3.06 -3.67 -21.21
C ASN A 263 4.31 -3.87 -20.35
N ASN A 264 5.47 -3.56 -20.93
CA ASN A 264 6.77 -3.85 -20.36
C ASN A 264 7.44 -2.55 -19.89
N LEU A 265 8.03 -2.62 -18.70
CA LEU A 265 8.82 -1.56 -18.12
C LEU A 265 10.14 -2.14 -17.61
N PHE A 266 11.24 -1.53 -18.02
CA PHE A 266 12.55 -1.80 -17.45
C PHE A 266 13.18 -0.48 -17.01
N GLU A 267 13.80 -0.45 -15.83
CA GLU A 267 14.42 0.72 -15.25
C GLU A 267 15.79 0.38 -14.67
N LEU A 268 16.72 1.30 -14.83
CA LEU A 268 18.01 1.27 -14.16
C LEU A 268 18.13 2.56 -13.35
N ALA A 269 18.31 2.44 -12.03
CA ALA A 269 18.27 3.57 -11.11
C ALA A 269 19.61 3.73 -10.35
N PRO A 270 20.67 4.29 -10.97
CA PRO A 270 21.86 4.69 -10.26
C PRO A 270 21.62 5.94 -9.42
N GLU A 271 22.11 5.92 -8.18
CA GLU A 271 21.95 6.99 -7.21
C GLU A 271 23.21 7.14 -6.36
N PHE A 272 23.69 8.35 -6.22
CA PHE A 272 24.74 8.74 -5.30
C PHE A 272 24.09 9.33 -4.06
N VAL A 273 24.55 8.91 -2.86
CA VAL A 273 24.06 9.43 -1.59
C VAL A 273 25.21 10.02 -0.80
N TYR A 274 25.01 11.26 -0.37
CA TYR A 274 25.95 11.95 0.50
C TYR A 274 25.31 12.21 1.87
N TYR A 275 25.99 11.76 2.92
CA TYR A 275 25.57 11.91 4.31
C TYR A 275 26.45 12.94 5.00
N SER A 276 25.81 13.87 5.67
CA SER A 276 26.44 14.84 6.57
C SER A 276 25.66 14.87 7.89
N ASP A 277 26.24 15.44 8.92
CA ASP A 277 25.56 15.61 10.22
C ASP A 277 24.27 16.48 10.10
N MET A 278 24.21 17.36 9.13
CA MET A 278 23.09 18.31 8.94
C MET A 278 22.17 17.95 7.79
N PHE A 279 22.63 17.21 6.79
CA PHE A 279 21.80 16.90 5.63
C PHE A 279 22.18 15.58 4.97
N VAL A 280 21.21 15.00 4.29
CA VAL A 280 21.39 13.87 3.39
C VAL A 280 20.96 14.32 2.00
N PHE A 281 21.84 14.11 1.02
CA PHE A 281 21.57 14.43 -0.37
C PHE A 281 21.58 13.15 -1.21
N HIS A 282 20.57 13.02 -2.05
CA HIS A 282 20.42 11.94 -3.01
C HIS A 282 20.42 12.52 -4.42
N GLY A 283 21.36 12.09 -5.23
CA GLY A 283 21.49 12.52 -6.61
C GLY A 283 21.55 11.34 -7.55
N GLY A 284 20.51 11.19 -8.36
CA GLY A 284 20.39 10.08 -9.29
C GLY A 284 19.54 10.40 -10.49
N ILE A 285 19.50 9.45 -11.39
CA ILE A 285 18.60 9.41 -12.54
C ILE A 285 18.03 8.01 -12.67
N THR A 286 16.89 7.88 -13.35
CA THR A 286 16.28 6.60 -13.65
C THR A 286 16.01 6.49 -15.15
N PRO A 287 17.02 6.07 -15.96
CA PRO A 287 16.77 5.63 -17.33
C PRO A 287 15.72 4.52 -17.34
N SER A 288 14.67 4.72 -18.10
CA SER A 288 13.49 3.84 -18.14
C SER A 288 13.12 3.52 -19.58
N TRP A 289 12.91 2.24 -19.83
CA TRP A 289 12.43 1.71 -21.11
C TRP A 289 10.98 1.24 -20.92
N ASN A 290 10.06 2.07 -21.32
CA ASN A 290 8.63 1.81 -21.25
C ASN A 290 8.12 1.37 -22.62
N ASN A 291 7.95 0.06 -22.82
CA ASN A 291 7.68 -0.53 -24.12
C ASN A 291 8.72 -0.08 -25.16
N ASN A 292 8.31 0.69 -26.17
CA ASN A 292 9.18 1.22 -27.24
C ASN A 292 9.71 2.64 -26.93
N ASN A 293 9.37 3.21 -25.78
CA ASN A 293 9.75 4.57 -25.42
C ASN A 293 10.85 4.56 -24.36
N VAL A 294 11.79 5.48 -24.49
CA VAL A 294 12.87 5.69 -23.53
C VAL A 294 12.69 7.04 -22.86
N ALA A 295 12.83 7.07 -21.55
CA ALA A 295 12.83 8.31 -20.76
C ALA A 295 13.93 8.26 -19.71
N ILE A 296 14.50 9.41 -19.39
CA ILE A 296 15.42 9.55 -18.26
C ILE A 296 14.67 10.36 -17.21
N LEU A 297 14.35 9.72 -16.10
CA LEU A 297 13.60 10.32 -15.01
C LEU A 297 14.56 10.87 -13.95
N PRO A 298 14.24 12.01 -13.31
CA PRO A 298 15.02 12.55 -12.21
C PRO A 298 14.85 11.69 -10.95
N ASN A 299 15.91 11.62 -10.15
CA ASN A 299 15.89 11.06 -8.80
C ASN A 299 16.80 11.90 -7.90
N ILE A 300 16.37 13.15 -7.62
CA ILE A 300 17.16 14.12 -6.87
C ILE A 300 16.33 14.60 -5.68
N TYR A 301 16.85 14.43 -4.48
CA TYR A 301 16.19 14.94 -3.28
C TYR A 301 17.18 15.16 -2.14
N ALA A 302 16.79 16.00 -1.20
CA ALA A 302 17.57 16.29 -0.03
C ALA A 302 16.70 16.38 1.23
N GLU A 303 17.29 16.02 2.35
CA GLU A 303 16.74 16.18 3.68
C GLU A 303 17.73 16.96 4.53
N VAL A 304 17.27 18.07 5.12
CA VAL A 304 18.08 18.94 5.97
C VAL A 304 17.56 18.91 7.39
N GLN A 305 18.40 18.56 8.32
CA GLN A 305 18.08 18.53 9.74
C GLN A 305 18.21 19.94 10.33
N LEU A 306 17.08 20.56 10.67
CA LEU A 306 17.08 21.88 11.29
C LEU A 306 17.29 21.83 12.80
N GLN A 307 16.76 20.80 13.44
CA GLN A 307 16.96 20.52 14.86
C GLN A 307 17.27 19.04 15.03
N GLN A 308 18.32 18.75 15.77
CA GLN A 308 18.80 17.40 15.94
C GLN A 308 17.68 16.48 16.46
N ASN A 309 17.37 15.44 15.67
CA ASN A 309 16.34 14.44 15.94
C ASN A 309 14.90 14.94 16.06
N ALA A 310 14.60 16.21 15.78
CA ALA A 310 13.27 16.75 15.99
C ALA A 310 12.62 17.32 14.73
N LEU A 311 13.35 18.00 13.88
CA LEU A 311 12.78 18.68 12.72
C LEU A 311 13.70 18.57 11.50
N MET A 312 13.15 18.09 10.39
CA MET A 312 13.81 17.99 9.09
C MET A 312 12.96 18.66 8.01
N VAL A 313 13.62 19.33 7.10
CA VAL A 313 13.01 19.83 5.86
C VAL A 313 13.43 18.92 4.73
N GLN A 314 12.51 18.61 3.83
CA GLN A 314 12.76 17.78 2.66
C GLN A 314 12.33 18.51 1.39
N ALA A 315 13.06 18.29 0.31
CA ALA A 315 12.68 18.75 -1.01
C ALA A 315 13.20 17.79 -2.07
N GLY A 316 12.50 17.68 -3.18
CA GLY A 316 12.93 16.78 -4.24
C GLY A 316 12.28 17.03 -5.58
N TRP A 317 12.97 16.52 -6.60
CA TRP A 317 12.51 16.37 -7.98
C TRP A 317 12.73 14.92 -8.38
N VAL A 318 11.65 14.20 -8.52
CA VAL A 318 11.68 12.76 -8.72
C VAL A 318 10.72 12.35 -9.81
N GLY A 319 11.06 11.28 -10.49
CA GLY A 319 10.23 10.69 -11.53
C GLY A 319 10.20 9.18 -11.40
N LYS A 320 9.10 8.58 -11.79
CA LYS A 320 8.92 7.13 -11.86
C LYS A 320 7.88 6.74 -12.89
N TYR A 321 7.88 5.48 -13.28
CA TYR A 321 6.75 4.86 -13.93
C TYR A 321 5.92 4.05 -12.94
N ILE A 322 4.60 4.11 -13.12
CA ILE A 322 3.64 3.23 -12.46
C ILE A 322 3.25 2.17 -13.48
N SER A 323 3.55 0.93 -13.16
CA SER A 323 3.17 -0.17 -14.02
C SER A 323 1.68 -0.47 -13.87
N ASN A 324 0.92 -0.22 -14.92
CA ASN A 324 -0.49 -0.57 -15.00
C ASN A 324 -0.63 -1.93 -15.68
N SER A 325 -1.30 -2.84 -15.00
CA SER A 325 -1.57 -4.18 -15.49
C SER A 325 -3.05 -4.52 -15.31
N PHE A 326 -3.54 -5.56 -15.97
CA PHE A 326 -4.92 -6.01 -15.79
C PHE A 326 -5.19 -6.34 -14.32
N ARG A 327 -4.23 -6.98 -13.64
CA ARG A 327 -4.28 -7.29 -12.22
C ARG A 327 -4.40 -6.03 -11.34
N THR A 328 -3.55 -5.02 -11.57
CA THR A 328 -3.55 -3.79 -10.76
C THR A 328 -4.82 -2.97 -11.02
N LEU A 329 -5.23 -2.84 -12.27
CA LEU A 329 -6.44 -2.10 -12.65
C LEU A 329 -7.72 -2.78 -12.16
N SER A 330 -7.81 -4.11 -12.23
CA SER A 330 -8.97 -4.86 -11.69
C SER A 330 -9.03 -4.81 -10.16
N LYS A 331 -7.88 -4.75 -9.47
CA LYS A 331 -7.83 -4.54 -8.02
C LYS A 331 -8.33 -3.14 -7.65
N GLU A 332 -8.09 -2.14 -8.48
CA GLU A 332 -8.61 -0.80 -8.26
C GLU A 332 -10.12 -0.71 -8.53
N ASN A 333 -10.56 -1.23 -9.68
CA ASN A 333 -11.97 -1.29 -10.03
C ASN A 333 -12.35 -2.70 -10.52
N PRO A 334 -12.94 -3.54 -9.65
CA PRO A 334 -13.31 -4.90 -10.02
C PRO A 334 -14.49 -4.97 -11.02
N TYR A 335 -15.15 -3.86 -11.26
CA TYR A 335 -16.27 -3.77 -12.20
C TYR A 335 -15.84 -3.30 -13.60
N MET A 336 -14.54 -3.17 -13.83
CA MET A 336 -14.02 -2.75 -15.12
C MET A 336 -14.32 -3.78 -16.23
N GLN A 337 -14.50 -3.29 -17.42
CA GLN A 337 -14.50 -4.11 -18.63
C GLN A 337 -13.08 -4.58 -18.97
N ASP A 338 -12.97 -5.54 -19.86
CA ASP A 338 -11.68 -5.97 -20.36
C ASP A 338 -10.95 -4.81 -21.01
N PRO A 339 -9.68 -4.57 -20.63
CA PRO A 339 -8.92 -3.46 -21.19
C PRO A 339 -8.63 -3.67 -22.67
N SER A 340 -8.85 -2.64 -23.47
CA SER A 340 -8.44 -2.58 -24.87
C SER A 340 -7.03 -2.01 -25.06
N PHE A 341 -6.47 -1.45 -24.02
CA PHE A 341 -5.10 -0.93 -23.94
C PHE A 341 -4.61 -0.97 -22.51
N MET A 342 -3.30 -0.96 -22.31
CA MET A 342 -2.65 -0.77 -21.01
C MET A 342 -1.36 0.01 -21.22
N ASN A 343 -1.28 1.19 -20.64
CA ASN A 343 -0.10 2.05 -20.66
C ASN A 343 0.43 2.24 -19.24
N ASN A 344 1.74 2.25 -19.08
CA ASN A 344 2.34 2.64 -17.81
C ASN A 344 2.24 4.16 -17.63
N THR A 345 1.86 4.60 -16.46
CA THR A 345 1.76 6.03 -16.15
C THR A 345 3.11 6.58 -15.75
N LYS A 346 3.59 7.61 -16.46
CA LYS A 346 4.77 8.37 -16.05
C LYS A 346 4.36 9.45 -15.05
N GLU A 347 5.05 9.51 -13.94
CA GLU A 347 4.88 10.51 -12.89
C GLU A 347 6.17 11.31 -12.71
N ILE A 348 6.06 12.63 -12.74
CA ILE A 348 7.13 13.57 -12.36
C ILE A 348 6.62 14.44 -11.23
N GLN A 349 7.36 14.46 -10.15
CA GLN A 349 6.97 15.17 -8.93
C GLN A 349 8.05 16.14 -8.49
N TYR A 350 7.63 17.37 -8.18
CA TYR A 350 8.38 18.36 -7.41
C TYR A 350 7.73 18.49 -6.05
N TYR A 351 8.49 18.39 -5.00
CA TYR A 351 7.92 18.51 -3.67
C TYR A 351 8.82 19.26 -2.69
N GLY A 352 8.18 19.84 -1.69
CA GLY A 352 8.79 20.35 -0.48
C GLY A 352 7.98 19.93 0.74
N GLY A 353 8.62 19.72 1.87
CA GLY A 353 7.92 19.28 3.05
C GLY A 353 8.76 19.29 4.31
N ILE A 354 8.12 18.90 5.39
CA ILE A 354 8.72 18.83 6.72
C ILE A 354 8.45 17.45 7.32
N LYS A 355 9.43 16.93 8.03
CA LYS A 355 9.30 15.77 8.92
C LYS A 355 9.63 16.23 10.33
N ALA A 356 8.84 15.84 11.30
CA ALA A 356 9.10 16.16 12.70
C ALA A 356 8.88 14.95 13.61
N THR A 357 9.70 14.85 14.62
CA THR A 357 9.54 13.91 15.73
C THR A 357 9.44 14.71 17.02
N VAL A 358 8.32 14.58 17.72
CA VAL A 358 8.08 15.28 18.98
C VAL A 358 8.12 14.27 20.12
N GLY A 359 9.13 14.40 20.95
CA GLY A 359 9.42 13.42 22.00
C GLY A 359 9.77 12.05 21.39
N MET A 360 9.39 10.97 22.12
CA MET A 360 9.66 9.58 21.67
C MET A 360 8.44 8.91 21.01
N HIS A 361 7.35 9.62 20.87
CA HIS A 361 6.06 9.01 20.55
C HIS A 361 5.38 9.54 19.30
N PHE A 362 5.63 10.77 18.93
CA PHE A 362 4.90 11.43 17.86
C PHE A 362 5.80 11.72 16.67
N ASN A 363 5.40 11.19 15.51
CA ASN A 363 6.03 11.45 14.22
C ASN A 363 5.02 12.11 13.28
N PHE A 364 5.47 13.10 12.55
CA PHE A 364 4.68 13.87 11.62
C PHE A 364 5.45 14.09 10.33
N ASN A 365 4.78 13.99 9.19
CA ASN A 365 5.33 14.33 7.88
C ASN A 365 4.25 15.09 7.10
N ALA A 366 4.62 16.24 6.54
CA ALA A 366 3.76 17.00 5.65
C ALA A 366 4.53 17.39 4.40
N ARG A 367 3.86 17.30 3.26
CA ARG A 367 4.46 17.56 1.96
C ARG A 367 3.46 18.23 1.04
N ALA A 368 3.92 19.27 0.35
CA ALA A 368 3.24 19.87 -0.79
C ALA A 368 3.97 19.47 -2.07
N SER A 369 3.25 19.03 -3.07
CA SER A 369 3.79 18.48 -4.31
C SER A 369 3.07 19.03 -5.52
N PHE A 370 3.84 19.30 -6.56
CA PHE A 370 3.31 19.48 -7.91
C PHE A 370 3.68 18.24 -8.72
N ILE A 371 2.67 17.53 -9.21
CA ILE A 371 2.82 16.24 -9.88
C ILE A 371 2.27 16.35 -11.30
N SER A 372 3.02 15.83 -12.26
CA SER A 372 2.57 15.66 -13.64
C SER A 372 2.48 14.17 -13.97
N TYR A 373 1.30 13.74 -14.39
CA TYR A 373 1.06 12.39 -14.87
C TYR A 373 0.93 12.38 -16.39
N THR A 374 1.52 11.38 -17.03
CA THR A 374 1.37 11.10 -18.45
C THR A 374 0.83 9.68 -18.61
N ASP A 375 -0.15 9.49 -19.49
CA ASP A 375 -0.80 8.20 -19.75
C ASP A 375 -1.46 7.59 -18.52
N MET A 376 -2.26 8.39 -17.80
CA MET A 376 -2.98 7.92 -16.62
C MET A 376 -4.31 7.25 -17.01
N PRO A 377 -4.57 5.99 -16.59
CA PRO A 377 -5.86 5.35 -16.83
C PRO A 377 -6.91 5.93 -15.88
N LEU A 378 -8.06 6.31 -16.44
CA LEU A 378 -9.24 6.75 -15.72
C LEU A 378 -10.39 5.77 -16.00
N PHE A 379 -11.26 5.57 -15.00
CA PHE A 379 -12.40 4.67 -15.12
C PHE A 379 -13.67 5.47 -15.40
N VAL A 380 -14.30 5.15 -16.52
CA VAL A 380 -15.51 5.83 -17.00
C VAL A 380 -16.66 4.86 -17.03
N ASN A 381 -17.81 5.26 -16.47
CA ASN A 381 -19.02 4.43 -16.48
C ASN A 381 -19.46 4.10 -17.92
N ASP A 382 -19.90 2.87 -18.12
CA ASP A 382 -20.66 2.49 -19.30
C ASP A 382 -21.96 3.27 -19.37
N SER A 383 -22.27 3.80 -20.54
CA SER A 383 -23.47 4.62 -20.76
C SER A 383 -24.74 3.81 -21.01
N THR A 384 -24.63 2.47 -21.17
CA THR A 384 -25.77 1.61 -21.52
C THR A 384 -26.51 1.12 -20.28
N LEU A 385 -25.82 0.40 -19.41
CA LEU A 385 -26.36 -0.17 -18.18
C LEU A 385 -25.80 0.52 -16.92
N GLY A 386 -24.66 1.18 -17.05
CA GLY A 386 -23.98 1.86 -15.94
C GLY A 386 -23.32 0.94 -14.92
N ASN A 387 -23.32 -0.39 -15.18
CA ASN A 387 -22.80 -1.40 -14.25
C ASN A 387 -21.39 -1.88 -14.60
N THR A 388 -20.74 -1.27 -15.55
CA THR A 388 -19.35 -1.54 -15.90
C THR A 388 -18.58 -0.25 -16.15
N PHE A 389 -17.26 -0.36 -16.20
CA PHE A 389 -16.37 0.77 -16.42
C PHE A 389 -15.36 0.42 -17.50
N TYR A 390 -15.20 1.30 -18.47
CA TYR A 390 -14.11 1.19 -19.42
C TYR A 390 -12.96 2.11 -19.03
N LEU A 391 -11.76 1.75 -19.48
CA LEU A 391 -10.58 2.58 -19.30
C LEU A 391 -10.59 3.73 -20.31
N SER A 392 -10.31 4.92 -19.84
CA SER A 392 -10.02 6.10 -20.67
C SER A 392 -8.62 6.57 -20.34
N ASN A 393 -7.77 6.64 -21.34
CA ASN A 393 -6.42 7.17 -21.14
C ASN A 393 -6.46 8.70 -21.04
N GLU A 394 -5.72 9.25 -20.09
CA GLU A 394 -5.46 10.69 -20.01
C GLU A 394 -3.98 10.94 -20.26
N SER A 395 -3.69 11.60 -21.36
CA SER A 395 -2.31 11.86 -21.78
C SER A 395 -1.57 12.86 -20.90
N ASN A 396 -2.30 13.71 -20.16
CA ASN A 396 -1.70 14.65 -19.22
C ASN A 396 -2.65 15.05 -18.09
N ILE A 397 -2.22 14.90 -16.85
CA ILE A 397 -2.86 15.46 -15.65
C ILE A 397 -1.78 16.17 -14.84
N SER A 398 -2.08 17.38 -14.38
CA SER A 398 -1.31 18.06 -13.35
C SER A 398 -2.08 18.00 -12.04
N ASP A 399 -1.40 17.67 -10.96
CA ASP A 399 -1.97 17.60 -9.62
C ASP A 399 -1.18 18.44 -8.63
N LEU A 400 -1.86 19.35 -7.95
CA LEU A 400 -1.33 19.99 -6.76
C LEU A 400 -1.80 19.18 -5.55
N GLN A 401 -0.87 18.45 -4.95
CA GLN A 401 -1.13 17.57 -3.83
C GLN A 401 -0.59 18.17 -2.52
N ILE A 402 -1.39 18.11 -1.48
CA ILE A 402 -0.96 18.26 -0.10
C ILE A 402 -1.16 16.91 0.58
N HIS A 403 -0.08 16.36 1.07
CA HIS A 403 -0.08 15.11 1.81
C HIS A 403 0.43 15.34 3.22
N GLY A 404 -0.25 14.78 4.21
CA GLY A 404 0.17 14.80 5.59
C GLY A 404 -0.10 13.46 6.25
N ASP A 405 0.86 12.97 7.02
CA ASP A 405 0.67 11.81 7.84
C ASP A 405 1.27 12.02 9.24
N MET A 406 0.64 11.40 10.23
CA MET A 406 1.09 11.44 11.62
C MET A 406 0.91 10.08 12.29
N ASN A 407 1.85 9.75 13.16
CA ASN A 407 1.83 8.55 13.95
C ASN A 407 2.16 8.87 15.39
N PHE A 408 1.39 8.30 16.29
CA PHE A 408 1.62 8.35 17.73
C PHE A 408 1.74 6.91 18.25
N ILE A 409 2.83 6.60 18.94
CA ILE A 409 3.08 5.26 19.50
C ILE A 409 3.49 5.44 20.96
N SER A 410 2.72 4.90 21.88
CA SER A 410 3.03 4.91 23.32
C SER A 410 3.17 3.48 23.84
N GLN A 411 4.41 3.05 24.07
CA GLN A 411 4.78 1.84 24.82
C GLN A 411 3.89 0.60 24.55
N ASP A 412 3.66 0.24 23.32
CA ASP A 412 2.81 -0.90 22.92
C ASP A 412 1.35 -0.85 23.45
N LYS A 413 0.97 0.20 24.15
CA LYS A 413 -0.40 0.34 24.70
C LYS A 413 -1.34 1.10 23.78
N PHE A 414 -0.80 2.08 23.08
CA PHE A 414 -1.61 2.97 22.27
C PHE A 414 -0.87 3.32 20.98
N THR A 415 -1.51 3.09 19.86
CA THR A 415 -1.03 3.51 18.55
C THR A 415 -2.16 4.24 17.84
N ALA A 416 -1.89 5.45 17.39
CA ALA A 416 -2.79 6.19 16.52
C ALA A 416 -2.04 6.64 15.28
N SER A 417 -2.68 6.53 14.13
CA SER A 417 -2.16 7.05 12.87
C SER A 417 -3.25 7.80 12.12
N ALA A 418 -2.85 8.82 11.39
CA ALA A 418 -3.76 9.53 10.49
C ALA A 418 -3.01 9.95 9.24
N SER A 419 -3.71 9.97 8.11
CA SER A 419 -3.20 10.45 6.83
C SER A 419 -4.26 11.29 6.13
N LEU A 420 -3.83 12.37 5.51
CA LEU A 420 -4.65 13.29 4.74
C LEU A 420 -4.01 13.49 3.36
N ASP A 421 -4.80 13.28 2.31
CA ASP A 421 -4.45 13.59 0.93
C ASP A 421 -5.44 14.61 0.38
N MET A 422 -4.93 15.73 -0.11
CA MET A 422 -5.71 16.76 -0.82
C MET A 422 -5.11 16.90 -2.21
N ASN A 423 -5.94 16.75 -3.24
CA ASN A 423 -5.52 16.78 -4.64
C ASN A 423 -6.33 17.79 -5.43
N SER A 424 -5.66 18.49 -6.34
CA SER A 424 -6.27 19.43 -7.27
C SER A 424 -5.84 19.08 -8.69
N TYR A 425 -6.68 18.29 -9.37
CA TYR A 425 -6.43 17.80 -10.72
C TYR A 425 -6.79 18.84 -11.78
N THR A 426 -5.81 19.21 -12.60
CA THR A 426 -5.94 20.21 -13.66
C THR A 426 -5.17 19.77 -14.91
N GLY A 427 -5.25 20.56 -15.98
CA GLY A 427 -4.44 20.34 -17.18
C GLY A 427 -4.78 19.08 -17.97
N LEU A 428 -5.98 18.50 -17.78
CA LEU A 428 -6.45 17.36 -18.56
C LEU A 428 -6.59 17.71 -20.04
N ARG A 429 -6.20 16.82 -20.92
CA ARG A 429 -6.25 16.99 -22.37
C ARG A 429 -7.34 16.16 -23.03
N ASP A 430 -7.50 14.91 -22.62
CA ASP A 430 -8.37 13.94 -23.30
C ASP A 430 -9.72 13.81 -22.60
N ASN A 431 -9.75 14.02 -21.30
CA ASN A 431 -10.96 13.89 -20.48
C ASN A 431 -11.40 15.23 -19.89
N LYS A 432 -12.70 15.42 -19.79
CA LYS A 432 -13.26 16.68 -19.19
C LYS A 432 -12.96 16.81 -17.70
N LYS A 433 -12.80 15.69 -17.00
CA LYS A 433 -12.55 15.60 -15.55
C LYS A 433 -11.67 14.39 -15.23
N ALA A 434 -11.05 14.42 -14.08
CA ALA A 434 -10.30 13.31 -13.51
C ALA A 434 -11.29 12.28 -12.91
N TRP A 435 -11.79 11.41 -13.77
CA TRP A 435 -12.85 10.46 -13.42
C TRP A 435 -12.40 9.48 -12.35
N GLY A 436 -13.22 9.31 -11.30
CA GLY A 436 -12.95 8.37 -10.22
C GLY A 436 -11.87 8.78 -9.22
N LEU A 437 -11.16 9.90 -9.43
CA LEU A 437 -10.14 10.38 -8.52
C LEU A 437 -10.73 11.23 -7.40
N TYR A 438 -10.23 11.03 -6.18
CA TYR A 438 -10.69 11.78 -5.01
C TYR A 438 -9.92 13.08 -4.83
N PRO A 439 -10.62 14.24 -4.72
CA PRO A 439 -9.98 15.50 -4.35
C PRO A 439 -9.49 15.53 -2.90
N LEU A 440 -10.15 14.81 -1.99
CA LEU A 440 -9.80 14.76 -0.57
C LEU A 440 -10.01 13.35 -0.05
N LYS A 441 -9.03 12.85 0.70
CA LYS A 441 -9.14 11.58 1.45
C LYS A 441 -8.44 11.72 2.79
N PHE A 442 -9.13 11.32 3.82
CA PHE A 442 -8.60 11.18 5.18
C PHE A 442 -8.70 9.73 5.63
N THR A 443 -7.67 9.21 6.26
CA THR A 443 -7.69 7.91 6.93
C THR A 443 -7.16 8.07 8.35
N GLY A 444 -7.78 7.38 9.30
CA GLY A 444 -7.34 7.35 10.68
C GLY A 444 -7.41 5.93 11.22
N SER A 445 -6.48 5.57 12.07
CA SER A 445 -6.41 4.24 12.70
C SER A 445 -6.01 4.38 14.15
N LEU A 446 -6.67 3.61 15.02
CA LEU A 446 -6.46 3.58 16.46
C LEU A 446 -6.35 2.14 16.93
N ARG A 447 -5.34 1.86 17.75
CA ARG A 447 -5.19 0.58 18.47
C ARG A 447 -4.85 0.91 19.91
N TRP A 448 -5.68 0.46 20.84
CA TRP A 448 -5.57 0.79 22.25
C TRP A 448 -5.77 -0.43 23.14
N TYR A 449 -4.74 -0.82 23.85
CA TYR A 449 -4.85 -1.76 24.95
C TYR A 449 -5.38 -1.03 26.20
N ALA A 450 -6.71 -0.95 26.32
CA ALA A 450 -7.36 -0.35 27.48
C ALA A 450 -6.98 -1.07 28.77
N PHE A 451 -6.87 -2.41 28.67
CA PHE A 451 -6.29 -3.30 29.67
C PHE A 451 -5.37 -4.29 28.97
N LYS A 452 -4.59 -5.08 29.73
CA LYS A 452 -3.71 -6.12 29.15
C LYS A 452 -4.48 -7.15 28.32
N GLU A 453 -5.73 -7.37 28.67
CA GLU A 453 -6.62 -8.35 28.05
C GLU A 453 -7.56 -7.74 27.01
N LEU A 454 -7.72 -6.40 26.97
CA LEU A 454 -8.67 -5.74 26.08
C LEU A 454 -7.97 -4.83 25.07
N LEU A 455 -7.99 -5.23 23.81
CA LEU A 455 -7.61 -4.41 22.67
C LEU A 455 -8.85 -3.79 22.03
N LEU A 456 -8.86 -2.47 21.95
CA LEU A 456 -9.84 -1.69 21.19
C LEU A 456 -9.21 -1.21 19.88
N LYS A 457 -9.99 -1.25 18.81
CA LYS A 457 -9.58 -0.87 17.45
C LYS A 457 -10.57 0.15 16.91
N GLY A 458 -10.09 1.11 16.16
CA GLY A 458 -10.94 2.05 15.43
C GLY A 458 -10.27 2.40 14.10
N ASP A 459 -11.04 2.44 13.03
CA ASP A 459 -10.57 2.84 11.71
C ASP A 459 -11.60 3.78 11.08
N LEU A 460 -11.12 4.91 10.60
CA LEU A 460 -11.94 5.95 9.97
C LEU A 460 -11.42 6.23 8.57
N ILE A 461 -12.33 6.21 7.59
CA ILE A 461 -12.06 6.69 6.23
C ILE A 461 -13.09 7.76 5.90
N ALA A 462 -12.64 8.92 5.49
CA ALA A 462 -13.50 9.99 4.99
C ALA A 462 -12.92 10.52 3.67
N PHE A 463 -13.79 10.82 2.72
CA PHE A 463 -13.37 11.33 1.42
C PHE A 463 -14.44 12.23 0.79
N SER A 464 -14.03 13.17 -0.04
CA SER A 464 -14.93 13.91 -0.91
C SER A 464 -15.31 13.07 -2.13
N GLY A 465 -16.46 13.34 -2.70
CA GLY A 465 -16.91 12.62 -3.88
C GLY A 465 -16.04 12.87 -5.10
N ALA A 466 -15.76 11.81 -5.84
CA ALA A 466 -15.12 11.87 -7.14
C ALA A 466 -16.08 12.38 -8.23
N LYS A 467 -15.56 12.64 -9.43
CA LYS A 467 -16.36 12.95 -10.61
C LYS A 467 -16.64 11.67 -11.38
N ALA A 468 -17.87 11.50 -11.83
CA ALA A 468 -18.29 10.42 -12.72
C ALA A 468 -18.87 10.98 -14.01
N LEU A 469 -18.72 10.24 -15.10
CA LEU A 469 -19.39 10.55 -16.37
C LEU A 469 -20.61 9.63 -16.51
N VAL A 470 -21.81 10.20 -16.50
CA VAL A 470 -23.07 9.46 -16.62
C VAL A 470 -23.86 10.07 -17.75
N ASN A 471 -24.22 9.28 -18.76
CA ASN A 471 -24.97 9.74 -19.93
C ASN A 471 -24.42 11.05 -20.54
N LYS A 472 -23.09 11.12 -20.71
CA LYS A 472 -22.36 12.31 -21.21
C LYS A 472 -22.42 13.53 -20.29
N THR A 473 -23.00 13.42 -19.11
CA THR A 473 -23.09 14.49 -18.10
C THR A 473 -22.11 14.24 -16.98
N VAL A 474 -21.45 15.31 -16.50
CA VAL A 474 -20.56 15.25 -15.35
C VAL A 474 -21.39 15.22 -14.07
N GLU A 475 -21.28 14.16 -13.31
CA GLU A 475 -21.88 14.06 -11.99
C GLU A 475 -20.84 14.17 -10.89
N ASN A 476 -21.19 14.89 -9.82
CA ASN A 476 -20.42 14.92 -8.58
C ASN A 476 -20.94 13.81 -7.68
N MET A 477 -20.15 12.80 -7.46
CA MET A 477 -20.48 11.75 -6.49
C MET A 477 -20.48 12.33 -5.07
N LYS A 478 -21.28 11.76 -4.20
CA LYS A 478 -21.29 12.16 -2.78
C LYS A 478 -20.00 11.66 -2.11
N GLY A 479 -19.46 12.46 -1.23
CA GLY A 479 -18.42 12.01 -0.32
C GLY A 479 -18.95 10.95 0.65
N GLY A 480 -18.04 10.24 1.28
CA GLY A 480 -18.36 9.19 2.25
C GLY A 480 -17.53 9.28 3.51
N THR A 481 -18.11 8.77 4.59
CA THR A 481 -17.40 8.54 5.86
C THR A 481 -17.72 7.13 6.31
N ASP A 482 -16.69 6.36 6.59
CA ASP A 482 -16.79 4.98 7.05
C ASP A 482 -16.01 4.85 8.35
N LEU A 483 -16.71 4.51 9.42
CA LEU A 483 -16.14 4.28 10.75
C LEU A 483 -16.31 2.80 11.08
N SER A 484 -15.20 2.14 11.38
CA SER A 484 -15.19 0.77 11.87
C SER A 484 -14.61 0.73 13.29
N LEU A 485 -15.19 -0.07 14.13
CA LEU A 485 -14.76 -0.27 15.51
C LEU A 485 -14.57 -1.75 15.79
N GLY A 486 -13.60 -2.11 16.60
CA GLY A 486 -13.35 -3.49 16.98
C GLY A 486 -12.92 -3.62 18.43
N ALA A 487 -13.23 -4.77 19.00
CA ALA A 487 -12.78 -5.14 20.34
C ALA A 487 -12.30 -6.60 20.32
N GLU A 488 -11.20 -6.85 21.00
CA GLU A 488 -10.69 -8.20 21.24
C GLU A 488 -10.38 -8.36 22.71
N PHE A 489 -11.04 -9.32 23.35
CA PHE A 489 -10.87 -9.61 24.76
C PHE A 489 -10.23 -10.99 24.96
N LYS A 490 -9.05 -10.99 25.58
CA LYS A 490 -8.29 -12.20 25.87
C LYS A 490 -8.83 -12.88 27.14
N LEU A 491 -9.47 -14.03 26.95
CA LEU A 491 -10.01 -14.83 28.06
C LEU A 491 -8.90 -15.52 28.84
N ASN A 492 -7.92 -16.06 28.13
CA ASN A 492 -6.74 -16.71 28.69
C ASN A 492 -5.60 -16.70 27.63
N LYS A 493 -4.52 -17.47 27.86
CA LYS A 493 -3.38 -17.53 26.94
C LYS A 493 -3.73 -18.12 25.56
N GLN A 494 -4.76 -18.95 25.48
CA GLN A 494 -5.13 -19.69 24.28
C GLN A 494 -6.36 -19.11 23.58
N PHE A 495 -7.27 -18.46 24.29
CA PHE A 495 -8.55 -18.03 23.74
C PHE A 495 -8.78 -16.53 23.93
N SER A 496 -9.20 -15.90 22.85
CA SER A 496 -9.75 -14.53 22.83
C SER A 496 -11.13 -14.56 22.17
N VAL A 497 -12.02 -13.68 22.57
CA VAL A 497 -13.23 -13.35 21.83
C VAL A 497 -13.03 -12.00 21.14
N TRP A 498 -13.64 -11.85 19.99
CA TRP A 498 -13.52 -10.61 19.22
C TRP A 498 -14.86 -10.22 18.61
N LEU A 499 -15.02 -8.92 18.41
CA LEU A 499 -16.20 -8.31 17.81
C LEU A 499 -15.74 -7.11 16.99
N ASP A 500 -16.11 -7.09 15.72
CA ASP A 500 -15.80 -6.01 14.80
C ASP A 500 -17.11 -5.47 14.22
N PHE A 501 -17.23 -4.14 14.19
CA PHE A 501 -18.34 -3.39 13.64
C PHE A 501 -17.80 -2.59 12.45
N ASP A 502 -18.38 -2.77 11.29
CA ASP A 502 -18.01 -2.04 10.10
C ASP A 502 -19.13 -1.08 9.68
N ASN A 503 -18.72 0.06 9.12
CA ASN A 503 -19.60 1.12 8.72
C ASN A 503 -20.64 1.45 9.81
N VAL A 504 -20.14 1.73 11.03
CA VAL A 504 -20.95 2.03 12.23
C VAL A 504 -21.93 3.19 11.97
N LEU A 505 -21.53 4.13 11.11
CA LEU A 505 -22.36 5.26 10.73
C LEU A 505 -23.46 4.89 9.73
N ASN A 506 -23.50 3.63 9.26
CA ASN A 506 -24.40 3.14 8.22
C ASN A 506 -24.44 4.06 6.99
N SER A 507 -23.29 4.62 6.64
CA SER A 507 -23.12 5.57 5.55
C SER A 507 -23.29 4.86 4.21
N LYS A 508 -24.16 5.37 3.36
CA LYS A 508 -24.39 4.84 2.01
C LYS A 508 -23.63 5.73 1.02
N TYR A 509 -22.40 5.39 0.77
CA TYR A 509 -21.57 6.05 -0.23
C TYR A 509 -21.25 5.11 -1.39
N GLU A 510 -20.84 5.68 -2.51
CA GLU A 510 -20.39 4.96 -3.69
C GLU A 510 -18.90 5.21 -3.90
N ARG A 511 -18.09 4.15 -3.99
CA ARG A 511 -16.72 4.27 -4.50
C ARG A 511 -16.74 4.45 -6.01
N TRP A 512 -17.54 3.64 -6.66
CA TRP A 512 -17.81 3.66 -8.07
C TRP A 512 -19.27 3.96 -8.28
N LYS A 513 -19.58 4.77 -9.28
CA LYS A 513 -20.95 5.18 -9.56
C LYS A 513 -21.85 3.96 -9.73
N ASN A 514 -23.02 3.97 -9.10
CA ASN A 514 -24.01 2.88 -9.01
C ASN A 514 -23.57 1.69 -8.13
N TYR A 515 -22.46 1.80 -7.40
CA TYR A 515 -21.97 0.75 -6.51
C TYR A 515 -21.95 1.24 -5.06
N PRO A 516 -23.14 1.36 -4.43
CA PRO A 516 -23.19 1.70 -3.00
C PRO A 516 -22.55 0.58 -2.18
N VAL A 517 -21.83 0.99 -1.14
CA VAL A 517 -21.19 0.05 -0.21
C VAL A 517 -22.23 -0.65 0.67
N TYR A 518 -21.80 -1.71 1.35
CA TYR A 518 -22.59 -2.34 2.40
C TYR A 518 -22.89 -1.33 3.52
N GLY A 519 -24.09 -1.45 4.10
CA GLY A 519 -24.43 -0.69 5.30
C GLY A 519 -23.69 -1.22 6.53
N PHE A 520 -24.27 -0.99 7.70
CA PHE A 520 -23.73 -1.47 8.96
C PHE A 520 -23.54 -2.99 8.98
N GLN A 521 -22.34 -3.43 9.33
CA GLN A 521 -22.00 -4.84 9.51
C GLN A 521 -21.46 -5.08 10.91
N VAL A 522 -21.72 -6.27 11.43
CA VAL A 522 -21.13 -6.78 12.67
C VAL A 522 -20.70 -8.22 12.46
N ILE A 523 -19.47 -8.51 12.86
CA ILE A 523 -18.88 -9.85 12.82
C ILE A 523 -18.25 -10.11 14.18
N GLY A 524 -18.52 -11.27 14.76
CA GLY A 524 -17.93 -11.66 16.04
C GLY A 524 -17.54 -13.14 16.05
N GLY A 525 -16.61 -13.48 16.94
CA GLY A 525 -16.12 -14.83 16.97
C GLY A 525 -15.04 -15.12 18.01
N ILE A 526 -14.29 -16.16 17.77
CA ILE A 526 -13.25 -16.67 18.66
C ILE A 526 -11.91 -16.66 17.92
N LEU A 527 -10.87 -16.30 18.63
CA LEU A 527 -9.47 -16.43 18.22
C LEU A 527 -8.78 -17.43 19.14
N VAL A 528 -8.17 -18.43 18.55
CA VAL A 528 -7.46 -19.51 19.26
C VAL A 528 -5.97 -19.37 18.96
N HIS A 529 -5.15 -19.38 20.00
CA HIS A 529 -3.68 -19.43 19.92
C HIS A 529 -3.20 -20.81 20.37
N PHE A 530 -2.25 -21.41 19.64
CA PHE A 530 -1.70 -22.74 19.90
C PHE A 530 -0.24 -22.67 20.36
#